data_7e0cae039543ddabf7f0cdff4d58bfd2
#
_entry.id   7e0cae039543ddabf7f0cdff4d58bfd2
#
_cell.length_a   1.000
_cell.length_b   1.000
_cell.length_c   1.000
_cell.angle_alpha   90.00
_cell.angle_beta   90.00
_cell.angle_gamma   90.00
#
_symmetry.space_group_name_H-M   'P 1'
#
loop_
_entity.id
_entity.type
_entity.pdbx_description
1 polymer ?
#
loop_
_entity_poly.entity_id
_entity_poly.type
_entity_poly.pdbx_seq_one_letter_code
_entity_poly.pdbx_strand_id
1 'polypeptide(L)'
;MALDVLVVGGGLMGASAAWRLSARGHRVTVLERFGPGHDRGSSHGTSRIFRLAYAEPSYTELALRALPLWRRLEEESGRAVLTPTGAVDHGPPEVLERLAEVLARAGRPGRRLSPGEVAERWPGLRADTAALYHPDAGRVHADDAVAALLDAAGRRGAKVRHGGRVTEIRRTGGGATVVTDADEALVADAVVVAVGGWAPGPAAGVVSGLPPLRVTQEQPVHFPVPDALEWPSFIHHPGAGLRLPGGVYGLGSVDGVKIGLHGAGPVVDPDDRDRTPDPAALDRLRTYAEEWLPGVAGTEPEPLTCLYTTTPDEDFVIDRQGAVTVLAGCSGHAFKFGPALGELAADLVEGGPGLPRFALGRTAPAR
;
A
#
# COMPACT_ATOMS: atom_id res chain seq x y z
N MET A 1 9.87 -28.34 -6.94
CA MET A 1 10.85 -28.60 -5.84
C MET A 1 10.82 -27.40 -4.90
N ALA A 2 11.06 -27.61 -3.60
CA ALA A 2 11.18 -26.50 -2.66
C ALA A 2 12.46 -25.71 -2.95
N LEU A 3 12.34 -24.39 -3.10
CA LEU A 3 13.45 -23.46 -3.32
C LEU A 3 13.89 -22.84 -2.01
N ASP A 4 15.17 -22.46 -1.92
CA ASP A 4 15.67 -21.52 -0.93
C ASP A 4 15.41 -20.10 -1.43
N VAL A 5 14.58 -19.31 -0.72
CA VAL A 5 14.18 -17.98 -1.14
C VAL A 5 14.57 -16.95 -0.07
N LEU A 6 15.34 -15.94 -0.47
CA LEU A 6 15.59 -14.76 0.35
C LEU A 6 14.59 -13.65 -0.03
N VAL A 7 13.95 -13.08 0.96
CA VAL A 7 13.06 -11.90 0.80
C VAL A 7 13.77 -10.72 1.46
N VAL A 8 14.14 -9.73 0.68
CA VAL A 8 14.82 -8.51 1.16
C VAL A 8 13.78 -7.43 1.40
N GLY A 9 13.59 -7.08 2.68
CA GLY A 9 12.55 -6.17 3.18
C GLY A 9 11.36 -6.90 3.79
N GLY A 10 11.06 -6.60 5.06
CA GLY A 10 9.97 -7.19 5.85
C GLY A 10 8.70 -6.34 5.94
N GLY A 11 8.59 -5.28 5.11
CA GLY A 11 7.36 -4.50 4.97
C GLY A 11 6.25 -5.31 4.30
N LEU A 12 5.10 -4.68 4.04
CA LEU A 12 3.91 -5.35 3.49
C LEU A 12 4.21 -6.27 2.31
N MET A 13 4.97 -5.76 1.31
CA MET A 13 5.23 -6.51 0.08
C MET A 13 6.05 -7.76 0.33
N GLY A 14 7.14 -7.63 1.11
CA GLY A 14 7.99 -8.77 1.46
C GLY A 14 7.30 -9.74 2.42
N ALA A 15 6.55 -9.25 3.39
CA ALA A 15 5.76 -10.08 4.30
C ALA A 15 4.69 -10.89 3.54
N SER A 16 4.00 -10.26 2.58
CA SER A 16 3.03 -10.93 1.71
C SER A 16 3.70 -12.01 0.83
N ALA A 17 4.85 -11.71 0.24
CA ALA A 17 5.62 -12.68 -0.54
C ALA A 17 6.08 -13.85 0.34
N ALA A 18 6.62 -13.58 1.53
CA ALA A 18 7.05 -14.61 2.48
C ALA A 18 5.90 -15.52 2.91
N TRP A 19 4.73 -14.94 3.21
CA TRP A 19 3.52 -15.71 3.54
C TRP A 19 3.12 -16.66 2.41
N ARG A 20 3.08 -16.16 1.15
CA ARG A 20 2.65 -17.00 0.02
C ARG A 20 3.68 -18.06 -0.36
N LEU A 21 4.96 -17.69 -0.37
CA LEU A 21 6.06 -18.63 -0.68
C LEU A 21 6.16 -19.76 0.36
N SER A 22 6.09 -19.42 1.66
CA SER A 22 6.08 -20.44 2.71
C SER A 22 4.85 -21.35 2.65
N ALA A 23 3.67 -20.80 2.27
CA ALA A 23 2.45 -21.60 2.07
C ALA A 23 2.57 -22.57 0.88
N ARG A 24 3.47 -22.33 -0.07
CA ARG A 24 3.78 -23.22 -1.21
C ARG A 24 4.94 -24.18 -0.92
N GLY A 25 5.45 -24.17 0.31
CA GLY A 25 6.47 -25.13 0.77
C GLY A 25 7.92 -24.71 0.45
N HIS A 26 8.16 -23.45 0.09
CA HIS A 26 9.52 -22.92 -0.06
C HIS A 26 10.16 -22.64 1.30
N ARG A 27 11.51 -22.74 1.37
CA ARG A 27 12.29 -22.35 2.54
C ARG A 27 12.59 -20.84 2.45
N VAL A 28 11.89 -20.05 3.25
CA VAL A 28 11.93 -18.58 3.17
C VAL A 28 12.74 -17.98 4.31
N THR A 29 13.64 -17.05 3.99
CA THR A 29 14.28 -16.17 4.97
C THR A 29 14.02 -14.72 4.57
N VAL A 30 13.39 -13.97 5.47
CA VAL A 30 13.19 -12.52 5.34
C VAL A 30 14.36 -11.80 5.99
N LEU A 31 14.96 -10.86 5.28
CA LEU A 31 16.00 -9.97 5.77
C LEU A 31 15.44 -8.57 5.90
N GLU A 32 15.23 -8.12 7.14
CA GLU A 32 14.71 -6.78 7.43
C GLU A 32 15.81 -5.92 8.08
N ARG A 33 16.03 -4.74 7.52
CA ARG A 33 17.05 -3.82 7.98
C ARG A 33 16.83 -3.30 9.40
N PHE A 34 15.55 -3.09 9.76
CA PHE A 34 15.17 -2.46 11.02
C PHE A 34 14.59 -3.49 12.01
N GLY A 35 14.29 -3.03 13.22
CA GLY A 35 13.59 -3.84 14.21
C GLY A 35 12.14 -4.12 13.86
N PRO A 36 11.47 -5.06 14.56
CA PRO A 36 10.06 -5.34 14.36
C PRO A 36 9.20 -4.10 14.60
N GLY A 37 8.16 -3.89 13.77
CA GLY A 37 7.21 -2.78 13.94
C GLY A 37 7.79 -1.39 13.71
N HIS A 38 8.89 -1.26 13.02
CA HIS A 38 9.53 0.04 12.74
C HIS A 38 8.64 0.94 11.87
N ASP A 39 8.80 2.25 12.05
CA ASP A 39 8.09 3.31 11.33
C ASP A 39 8.91 4.00 10.22
N ARG A 40 10.04 3.40 9.82
CA ARG A 40 10.98 4.00 8.87
C ARG A 40 10.45 4.05 7.43
N GLY A 41 9.62 3.09 7.05
CA GLY A 41 9.11 2.93 5.68
C GLY A 41 7.68 3.41 5.48
N SER A 42 6.91 2.61 4.72
CA SER A 42 5.52 2.92 4.31
C SER A 42 4.48 1.96 4.90
N SER A 43 4.89 0.92 5.63
CA SER A 43 3.99 -0.16 6.06
C SER A 43 3.48 -0.04 7.49
N HIS A 44 3.88 1.00 8.22
CA HIS A 44 3.54 1.24 9.62
C HIS A 44 2.19 1.97 9.80
N GLY A 45 1.68 1.95 11.04
CA GLY A 45 0.48 2.67 11.49
C GLY A 45 -0.78 1.82 11.52
N THR A 46 -1.87 2.41 11.97
CA THR A 46 -3.08 1.69 12.34
C THR A 46 -4.09 1.55 11.20
N SER A 47 -3.88 2.24 10.07
CA SER A 47 -4.93 2.26 9.05
C SER A 47 -4.46 2.45 7.62
N ARG A 48 -5.09 1.70 6.70
CA ARG A 48 -5.01 1.85 5.25
C ARG A 48 -6.37 1.60 4.63
N ILE A 49 -6.71 2.35 3.59
CA ILE A 49 -7.97 2.15 2.85
C ILE A 49 -7.91 0.83 2.09
N PHE A 50 -8.94 0.01 2.24
CA PHE A 50 -9.30 -1.05 1.32
C PHE A 50 -10.48 -0.58 0.46
N ARG A 51 -10.32 -0.54 -0.86
CA ARG A 51 -11.39 -0.14 -1.79
C ARG A 51 -11.30 -0.88 -3.12
N LEU A 52 -12.44 -1.05 -3.78
CA LEU A 52 -12.57 -1.66 -5.10
C LEU A 52 -12.72 -0.61 -6.21
N ALA A 53 -13.11 0.63 -5.88
CA ALA A 53 -13.38 1.70 -6.83
C ALA A 53 -12.06 2.25 -7.42
N TYR A 54 -11.74 1.83 -8.62
CA TYR A 54 -10.62 2.31 -9.44
C TYR A 54 -11.11 2.60 -10.86
N ALA A 55 -10.59 3.64 -11.48
CA ALA A 55 -10.87 3.95 -12.88
C ALA A 55 -10.27 2.92 -13.85
N GLU A 56 -9.21 2.24 -13.41
CA GLU A 56 -8.55 1.16 -14.15
C GLU A 56 -9.06 -0.20 -13.67
N PRO A 57 -9.74 -0.99 -14.54
CA PRO A 57 -10.35 -2.27 -14.16
C PRO A 57 -9.38 -3.27 -13.53
N SER A 58 -8.12 -3.30 -14.00
CA SER A 58 -7.09 -4.19 -13.46
C SER A 58 -6.83 -4.02 -11.97
N TYR A 59 -6.97 -2.81 -11.42
CA TYR A 59 -6.85 -2.58 -9.98
C TYR A 59 -8.09 -3.05 -9.21
N THR A 60 -9.28 -2.93 -9.80
CA THR A 60 -10.51 -3.51 -9.22
C THR A 60 -10.40 -5.04 -9.15
N GLU A 61 -9.94 -5.67 -10.23
CA GLU A 61 -9.69 -7.12 -10.26
C GLU A 61 -8.65 -7.55 -9.23
N LEU A 62 -7.56 -6.79 -9.10
CA LEU A 62 -6.52 -7.06 -8.11
C LEU A 62 -7.05 -6.93 -6.67
N ALA A 63 -7.91 -5.93 -6.39
CA ALA A 63 -8.55 -5.78 -5.08
C ALA A 63 -9.53 -6.94 -4.79
N LEU A 64 -10.28 -7.39 -5.78
CA LEU A 64 -11.16 -8.56 -5.68
C LEU A 64 -10.37 -9.85 -5.41
N ARG A 65 -9.19 -10.01 -5.98
CA ARG A 65 -8.27 -11.12 -5.67
C ARG A 65 -7.69 -11.00 -4.25
N ALA A 66 -7.40 -9.76 -3.78
CA ALA A 66 -6.84 -9.53 -2.46
C ALA A 66 -7.85 -9.79 -1.33
N LEU A 67 -9.14 -9.51 -1.53
CA LEU A 67 -10.17 -9.61 -0.50
C LEU A 67 -10.24 -11.00 0.15
N PRO A 68 -10.42 -12.10 -0.57
CA PRO A 68 -10.44 -13.44 0.04
C PRO A 68 -9.10 -13.82 0.68
N LEU A 69 -7.98 -13.29 0.19
CA LEU A 69 -6.67 -13.54 0.79
C LEU A 69 -6.49 -12.80 2.12
N TRP A 70 -7.07 -11.59 2.27
CA TRP A 70 -7.13 -10.90 3.56
C TRP A 70 -7.94 -11.71 4.57
N ARG A 71 -9.13 -12.23 4.18
CA ARG A 71 -9.96 -13.07 5.04
C ARG A 71 -9.25 -14.36 5.45
N ARG A 72 -8.57 -15.00 4.50
CA ARG A 72 -7.75 -16.17 4.80
C ARG A 72 -6.62 -15.85 5.79
N LEU A 73 -5.96 -14.70 5.67
CA LEU A 73 -4.94 -14.28 6.63
C LEU A 73 -5.54 -14.10 8.04
N GLU A 74 -6.74 -13.53 8.15
CA GLU A 74 -7.45 -13.37 9.42
C GLU A 74 -7.76 -14.74 10.06
N GLU A 75 -8.26 -15.69 9.27
CA GLU A 75 -8.51 -17.06 9.73
C GLU A 75 -7.22 -17.74 10.21
N GLU A 76 -6.13 -17.61 9.44
CA GLU A 76 -4.85 -18.21 9.77
C GLU A 76 -4.17 -17.56 10.96
N SER A 77 -4.29 -16.24 11.13
CA SER A 77 -3.60 -15.49 12.20
C SER A 77 -4.40 -15.35 13.49
N GLY A 78 -5.73 -15.46 13.40
CA GLY A 78 -6.64 -15.12 14.49
C GLY A 78 -6.76 -13.62 14.75
N ARG A 79 -6.23 -12.76 13.85
CA ARG A 79 -6.26 -11.29 13.97
C ARG A 79 -7.25 -10.71 12.96
N ALA A 80 -8.14 -9.85 13.42
CA ALA A 80 -8.99 -9.05 12.53
C ALA A 80 -8.17 -7.90 11.95
N VAL A 81 -7.82 -7.96 10.67
CA VAL A 81 -7.00 -6.95 10.00
C VAL A 81 -7.78 -6.09 9.00
N LEU A 82 -8.89 -6.60 8.44
CA LEU A 82 -9.73 -5.90 7.49
C LEU A 82 -11.15 -5.67 8.05
N THR A 83 -11.45 -4.43 8.43
CA THR A 83 -12.78 -4.01 8.91
C THR A 83 -13.60 -3.44 7.75
N PRO A 84 -14.78 -4.01 7.43
CA PRO A 84 -15.67 -3.46 6.41
C PRO A 84 -16.39 -2.21 6.97
N THR A 85 -16.03 -1.04 6.47
CA THR A 85 -16.69 0.24 6.82
C THR A 85 -17.45 0.82 5.64
N GLY A 86 -17.32 0.22 4.48
CA GLY A 86 -17.66 0.82 3.21
C GLY A 86 -16.73 1.95 2.82
N ALA A 87 -16.92 2.49 1.62
CA ALA A 87 -16.24 3.70 1.20
C ALA A 87 -17.15 4.63 0.40
N VAL A 88 -16.84 5.92 0.48
CA VAL A 88 -17.53 7.02 -0.19
C VAL A 88 -16.54 7.74 -1.09
N ASP A 89 -16.77 7.71 -2.40
CA ASP A 89 -16.08 8.54 -3.37
C ASP A 89 -16.97 9.74 -3.72
N HIS A 90 -16.46 10.98 -3.63
CA HIS A 90 -17.18 12.19 -4.02
C HIS A 90 -16.27 13.14 -4.80
N GLY A 91 -16.87 14.06 -5.58
CA GLY A 91 -16.15 14.96 -6.46
C GLY A 91 -16.83 15.07 -7.83
N PRO A 92 -16.05 15.26 -8.93
CA PRO A 92 -16.61 15.44 -10.27
C PRO A 92 -17.48 14.26 -10.72
N PRO A 93 -18.69 14.51 -11.28
CA PRO A 93 -19.61 13.46 -11.70
C PRO A 93 -19.02 12.46 -12.67
N GLU A 94 -18.21 12.92 -13.63
CA GLU A 94 -17.57 12.07 -14.65
C GLU A 94 -16.58 11.07 -14.04
N VAL A 95 -15.90 11.43 -12.96
CA VAL A 95 -15.03 10.50 -12.21
C VAL A 95 -15.87 9.43 -11.54
N LEU A 96 -16.95 9.83 -10.87
CA LEU A 96 -17.85 8.89 -10.18
C LEU A 96 -18.57 7.96 -11.14
N GLU A 97 -18.93 8.44 -12.33
CA GLU A 97 -19.53 7.62 -13.39
C GLU A 97 -18.58 6.52 -13.84
N ARG A 98 -17.32 6.88 -14.13
CA ARG A 98 -16.29 5.91 -14.51
C ARG A 98 -16.06 4.86 -13.42
N LEU A 99 -15.96 5.27 -12.16
CA LEU A 99 -15.83 4.34 -11.03
C LEU A 99 -17.03 3.39 -10.91
N ALA A 100 -18.25 3.94 -11.04
CA ALA A 100 -19.48 3.16 -10.97
C ALA A 100 -19.58 2.12 -12.10
N GLU A 101 -19.19 2.50 -13.34
CA GLU A 101 -19.12 1.56 -14.47
C GLU A 101 -18.16 0.40 -14.23
N VAL A 102 -16.95 0.69 -13.74
CA VAL A 102 -15.95 -0.36 -13.47
C VAL A 102 -16.45 -1.29 -12.37
N LEU A 103 -17.00 -0.75 -11.28
CA LEU A 103 -17.60 -1.56 -10.21
C LEU A 103 -18.75 -2.43 -10.69
N ALA A 104 -19.64 -1.88 -11.53
CA ALA A 104 -20.77 -2.63 -12.08
C ALA A 104 -20.28 -3.79 -12.98
N ARG A 105 -19.30 -3.55 -13.85
CA ARG A 105 -18.69 -4.59 -14.70
C ARG A 105 -18.01 -5.68 -13.87
N ALA A 106 -17.48 -5.34 -12.71
CA ALA A 106 -16.88 -6.27 -11.76
C ALA A 106 -17.91 -7.02 -10.89
N GLY A 107 -19.21 -6.83 -11.12
CA GLY A 107 -20.28 -7.45 -10.34
C GLY A 107 -20.42 -6.90 -8.92
N ARG A 108 -19.90 -5.69 -8.66
CA ARG A 108 -19.90 -5.01 -7.36
C ARG A 108 -20.45 -3.59 -7.47
N PRO A 109 -21.71 -3.40 -7.93
CA PRO A 109 -22.24 -2.08 -8.19
C PRO A 109 -22.25 -1.22 -6.92
N GLY A 110 -21.78 0.01 -7.04
CA GLY A 110 -21.91 1.02 -6.00
C GLY A 110 -23.30 1.65 -6.00
N ARG A 111 -23.67 2.30 -4.91
CA ARG A 111 -24.90 3.07 -4.76
C ARG A 111 -24.61 4.57 -4.82
N ARG A 112 -25.32 5.31 -5.66
CA ARG A 112 -25.28 6.77 -5.62
C ARG A 112 -26.05 7.27 -4.42
N LEU A 113 -25.47 8.23 -3.72
CA LEU A 113 -26.06 8.93 -2.58
C LEU A 113 -26.13 10.42 -2.90
N SER A 114 -27.21 11.06 -2.54
CA SER A 114 -27.30 12.52 -2.51
C SER A 114 -26.49 13.10 -1.35
N PRO A 115 -26.13 14.40 -1.37
CA PRO A 115 -25.47 15.05 -0.24
C PRO A 115 -26.25 14.89 1.08
N GLY A 116 -27.58 14.94 1.02
CA GLY A 116 -28.44 14.72 2.20
C GLY A 116 -28.30 13.31 2.78
N GLU A 117 -28.30 12.27 1.94
CA GLU A 117 -28.09 10.88 2.38
C GLU A 117 -26.68 10.66 2.96
N VAL A 118 -25.67 11.34 2.44
CA VAL A 118 -24.31 11.30 3.01
C VAL A 118 -24.31 11.93 4.40
N ALA A 119 -24.88 13.13 4.55
CA ALA A 119 -24.96 13.84 5.82
C ALA A 119 -25.80 13.11 6.88
N GLU A 120 -26.89 12.44 6.47
CA GLU A 120 -27.71 11.61 7.37
C GLU A 120 -26.92 10.39 7.88
N ARG A 121 -26.20 9.72 6.98
CA ARG A 121 -25.48 8.50 7.31
C ARG A 121 -24.17 8.74 8.03
N TRP A 122 -23.45 9.80 7.66
CA TRP A 122 -22.16 10.21 8.23
C TRP A 122 -22.15 11.72 8.48
N PRO A 123 -22.74 12.20 9.57
CA PRO A 123 -22.87 13.63 9.86
C PRO A 123 -21.51 14.36 9.91
N GLY A 124 -20.44 13.61 10.12
CA GLY A 124 -19.07 14.12 10.14
C GLY A 124 -18.44 14.36 8.75
N LEU A 125 -19.06 13.89 7.65
CA LEU A 125 -18.54 13.99 6.28
C LEU A 125 -19.46 14.83 5.41
N ARG A 126 -18.96 15.92 4.85
CA ARG A 126 -19.69 16.75 3.89
C ARG A 126 -19.42 16.27 2.46
N ALA A 127 -20.47 16.26 1.64
CA ALA A 127 -20.40 16.12 0.20
C ALA A 127 -21.29 17.19 -0.43
N ASP A 128 -20.79 17.93 -1.43
CA ASP A 128 -21.56 18.98 -2.14
C ASP A 128 -22.24 18.45 -3.40
N THR A 129 -21.79 17.32 -3.92
CA THR A 129 -22.33 16.62 -5.09
C THR A 129 -22.78 15.22 -4.71
N ALA A 130 -23.42 14.52 -5.64
CA ALA A 130 -23.68 13.11 -5.44
C ALA A 130 -22.38 12.34 -5.14
N ALA A 131 -22.48 11.35 -4.26
CA ALA A 131 -21.37 10.48 -3.91
C ALA A 131 -21.63 9.05 -4.40
N LEU A 132 -20.55 8.28 -4.61
CA LEU A 132 -20.59 6.85 -4.91
C LEU A 132 -20.22 6.08 -3.65
N TYR A 133 -21.17 5.37 -3.07
CA TYR A 133 -20.94 4.47 -1.94
C TYR A 133 -20.75 3.03 -2.42
N HIS A 134 -19.74 2.34 -1.91
CA HIS A 134 -19.53 0.90 -2.15
C HIS A 134 -19.25 0.17 -0.83
N PRO A 135 -20.13 -0.82 -0.48
CA PRO A 135 -20.10 -1.47 0.84
C PRO A 135 -18.91 -2.43 1.02
N ASP A 136 -18.36 -2.98 -0.06
CA ASP A 136 -17.27 -3.96 -0.03
C ASP A 136 -15.89 -3.32 0.23
N ALA A 137 -15.86 -2.08 0.66
CA ALA A 137 -14.67 -1.34 1.05
C ALA A 137 -14.53 -1.28 2.58
N GLY A 138 -13.40 -0.77 3.04
CA GLY A 138 -13.16 -0.63 4.46
C GLY A 138 -11.75 -0.14 4.77
N ARG A 139 -11.25 -0.54 5.93
CA ARG A 139 -9.90 -0.22 6.39
C ARG A 139 -9.13 -1.48 6.77
N VAL A 140 -7.82 -1.48 6.50
CA VAL A 140 -6.87 -2.49 6.97
C VAL A 140 -6.01 -1.89 8.08
N HIS A 141 -5.86 -2.60 9.21
CA HIS A 141 -4.91 -2.24 10.25
C HIS A 141 -3.50 -2.63 9.77
N ALA A 142 -2.63 -1.64 9.51
CA ALA A 142 -1.40 -1.89 8.76
C ALA A 142 -0.36 -2.67 9.58
N ASP A 143 -0.12 -2.27 10.83
CA ASP A 143 0.85 -2.95 11.70
C ASP A 143 0.43 -4.40 11.97
N ASP A 144 -0.85 -4.62 12.30
CA ASP A 144 -1.39 -5.96 12.51
C ASP A 144 -1.35 -6.83 11.26
N ALA A 145 -1.59 -6.23 10.09
CA ALA A 145 -1.52 -6.94 8.82
C ALA A 145 -0.09 -7.44 8.52
N VAL A 146 0.92 -6.58 8.70
CA VAL A 146 2.33 -6.98 8.49
C VAL A 146 2.75 -8.04 9.51
N ALA A 147 2.41 -7.85 10.78
CA ALA A 147 2.69 -8.83 11.82
C ALA A 147 2.00 -10.17 11.54
N ALA A 148 0.70 -10.17 11.17
CA ALA A 148 -0.04 -11.37 10.83
C ALA A 148 0.58 -12.14 9.64
N LEU A 149 1.02 -11.43 8.60
CA LEU A 149 1.69 -12.03 7.44
C LEU A 149 3.01 -12.71 7.82
N LEU A 150 3.86 -12.03 8.61
CA LEU A 150 5.13 -12.58 9.06
C LEU A 150 4.93 -13.75 10.04
N ASP A 151 3.98 -13.64 10.97
CA ASP A 151 3.62 -14.71 11.90
C ASP A 151 3.09 -15.95 11.15
N ALA A 152 2.22 -15.75 10.16
CA ALA A 152 1.70 -16.83 9.34
C ALA A 152 2.78 -17.51 8.48
N ALA A 153 3.74 -16.74 7.95
CA ALA A 153 4.93 -17.28 7.29
C ALA A 153 5.82 -18.06 8.28
N GLY A 154 6.05 -17.50 9.48
CA GLY A 154 6.86 -18.13 10.53
C GLY A 154 6.30 -19.47 11.01
N ARG A 155 4.97 -19.59 11.17
CA ARG A 155 4.31 -20.88 11.48
C ARG A 155 4.55 -21.96 10.42
N ARG A 156 4.94 -21.59 9.20
CA ARG A 156 5.31 -22.49 8.12
C ARG A 156 6.82 -22.65 7.95
N GLY A 157 7.60 -22.19 8.93
CA GLY A 157 9.06 -22.35 8.96
C GLY A 157 9.84 -21.21 8.30
N ALA A 158 9.20 -20.14 7.85
CA ALA A 158 9.94 -18.96 7.40
C ALA A 158 10.69 -18.32 8.58
N LYS A 159 11.90 -17.83 8.29
CA LYS A 159 12.75 -17.14 9.27
C LYS A 159 12.72 -15.64 8.99
N VAL A 160 12.63 -14.81 10.03
CA VAL A 160 12.75 -13.36 9.90
C VAL A 160 14.01 -12.92 10.66
N ARG A 161 14.92 -12.28 9.96
CA ARG A 161 16.16 -11.73 10.50
C ARG A 161 16.08 -10.22 10.46
N HIS A 162 16.17 -9.59 11.61
CA HIS A 162 16.15 -8.13 11.78
C HIS A 162 17.55 -7.57 12.01
N GLY A 163 17.74 -6.28 11.68
CA GLY A 163 18.96 -5.53 12.00
C GLY A 163 20.09 -5.68 10.97
N GLY A 164 19.85 -6.35 9.84
CA GLY A 164 20.86 -6.52 8.77
C GLY A 164 20.46 -5.76 7.50
N ARG A 165 21.26 -4.78 7.10
CA ARG A 165 21.09 -4.08 5.82
C ARG A 165 21.67 -4.91 4.68
N VAL A 166 20.89 -5.19 3.64
CA VAL A 166 21.40 -5.73 2.39
C VAL A 166 22.08 -4.60 1.61
N THR A 167 23.33 -4.78 1.27
CA THR A 167 24.17 -3.81 0.55
C THR A 167 24.34 -4.16 -0.90
N GLU A 168 24.28 -5.46 -1.25
CA GLU A 168 24.44 -5.92 -2.62
C GLU A 168 23.63 -7.19 -2.90
N ILE A 169 23.16 -7.30 -4.14
CA ILE A 169 22.52 -8.50 -4.68
C ILE A 169 23.19 -8.82 -6.01
N ARG A 170 23.72 -10.05 -6.17
CA ARG A 170 24.37 -10.52 -7.39
C ARG A 170 23.63 -11.71 -7.95
N ARG A 171 23.24 -11.67 -9.21
CA ARG A 171 22.73 -12.86 -9.91
C ARG A 171 23.87 -13.80 -10.23
N THR A 172 23.64 -15.10 -10.06
CA THR A 172 24.57 -16.19 -10.41
C THR A 172 23.95 -17.09 -11.49
N GLY A 173 24.70 -18.07 -12.00
CA GLY A 173 24.19 -18.97 -13.05
C GLY A 173 23.00 -19.86 -12.63
N GLY A 174 22.75 -20.05 -11.33
CA GLY A 174 21.67 -20.90 -10.82
C GLY A 174 20.87 -20.30 -9.67
N GLY A 175 21.07 -19.01 -9.35
CA GLY A 175 20.40 -18.36 -8.22
C GLY A 175 20.88 -16.92 -8.05
N ALA A 176 20.97 -16.47 -6.79
CA ALA A 176 21.54 -15.18 -6.46
C ALA A 176 22.26 -15.21 -5.10
N THR A 177 23.19 -14.29 -4.93
CA THR A 177 23.90 -14.02 -3.66
C THR A 177 23.48 -12.66 -3.14
N VAL A 178 23.13 -12.60 -1.86
CA VAL A 178 22.79 -11.37 -1.12
C VAL A 178 23.91 -11.11 -0.11
N VAL A 179 24.46 -9.90 -0.11
CA VAL A 179 25.49 -9.46 0.85
C VAL A 179 24.89 -8.46 1.83
N THR A 180 25.18 -8.64 3.11
CA THR A 180 24.75 -7.72 4.17
C THR A 180 25.86 -6.73 4.55
N ASP A 181 25.51 -5.72 5.33
CA ASP A 181 26.48 -4.74 5.90
C ASP A 181 27.46 -5.34 6.93
N ALA A 182 27.22 -6.57 7.36
CA ALA A 182 28.16 -7.37 8.16
C ALA A 182 29.08 -8.28 7.31
N ASP A 183 29.15 -8.04 5.98
CA ASP A 183 29.90 -8.85 5.01
C ASP A 183 29.47 -10.33 4.94
N GLU A 184 28.27 -10.66 5.45
CA GLU A 184 27.71 -12.00 5.32
C GLU A 184 27.17 -12.20 3.91
N ALA A 185 27.61 -13.24 3.23
CA ALA A 185 27.12 -13.65 1.91
C ALA A 185 26.13 -14.82 2.04
N LEU A 186 24.88 -14.59 1.64
CA LEU A 186 23.80 -15.56 1.65
C LEU A 186 23.46 -15.97 0.20
N VAL A 187 23.47 -17.28 -0.07
CA VAL A 187 23.14 -17.84 -1.39
C VAL A 187 21.73 -18.40 -1.37
N ALA A 188 20.97 -18.16 -2.42
CA ALA A 188 19.61 -18.68 -2.57
C ALA A 188 19.27 -19.01 -4.03
N ASP A 189 18.27 -19.89 -4.24
CA ASP A 189 17.73 -20.22 -5.56
C ASP A 189 16.99 -19.02 -6.16
N ALA A 190 16.33 -18.22 -5.31
CA ALA A 190 15.63 -17.01 -5.72
C ALA A 190 15.72 -15.90 -4.66
N VAL A 191 15.61 -14.66 -5.12
CA VAL A 191 15.59 -13.46 -4.26
C VAL A 191 14.36 -12.61 -4.63
N VAL A 192 13.58 -12.21 -3.62
CA VAL A 192 12.51 -11.22 -3.75
C VAL A 192 12.98 -9.91 -3.15
N VAL A 193 13.02 -8.84 -3.95
CA VAL A 193 13.45 -7.50 -3.53
C VAL A 193 12.21 -6.64 -3.28
N ALA A 194 11.94 -6.33 -2.01
CA ALA A 194 10.72 -5.63 -1.55
C ALA A 194 11.06 -4.49 -0.57
N VAL A 195 12.04 -3.68 -0.91
CA VAL A 195 12.69 -2.70 -0.02
C VAL A 195 12.03 -1.32 -0.02
N GLY A 196 10.82 -1.16 -0.55
CA GLY A 196 10.03 0.08 -0.49
C GLY A 196 10.80 1.32 -0.98
N GLY A 197 10.93 2.34 -0.12
CA GLY A 197 11.65 3.59 -0.44
C GLY A 197 13.13 3.42 -0.78
N TRP A 198 13.73 2.31 -0.41
CA TRP A 198 15.14 2.00 -0.71
C TRP A 198 15.34 1.28 -2.05
N ALA A 199 14.28 1.04 -2.82
CA ALA A 199 14.36 0.36 -4.12
C ALA A 199 15.29 1.02 -5.15
N PRO A 200 15.49 2.35 -5.19
CA PRO A 200 16.51 2.96 -6.05
C PRO A 200 17.95 2.46 -5.83
N GLY A 201 18.25 1.89 -4.67
CA GLY A 201 19.56 1.29 -4.35
C GLY A 201 19.67 -0.17 -4.82
N PRO A 202 19.34 -1.16 -3.97
CA PRO A 202 19.61 -2.58 -4.26
C PRO A 202 18.88 -3.13 -5.49
N ALA A 203 17.69 -2.64 -5.80
CA ALA A 203 16.91 -3.12 -6.95
C ALA A 203 17.46 -2.61 -8.28
N ALA A 204 17.87 -1.34 -8.34
CA ALA A 204 18.34 -0.72 -9.59
C ALA A 204 19.60 -1.36 -10.17
N GLY A 205 20.46 -1.93 -9.32
CA GLY A 205 21.71 -2.57 -9.76
C GLY A 205 21.56 -4.02 -10.22
N VAL A 206 20.46 -4.69 -9.86
CA VAL A 206 20.34 -6.15 -10.07
C VAL A 206 19.37 -6.52 -11.19
N VAL A 207 18.46 -5.62 -11.57
CA VAL A 207 17.54 -5.80 -12.70
C VAL A 207 17.66 -4.64 -13.67
N SER A 208 17.40 -4.89 -14.95
CA SER A 208 17.31 -3.86 -15.99
C SER A 208 15.86 -3.49 -16.24
N GLY A 209 15.63 -2.27 -16.72
CA GLY A 209 14.27 -1.79 -17.07
C GLY A 209 13.43 -1.36 -15.86
N LEU A 210 14.03 -1.19 -14.67
CA LEU A 210 13.37 -0.52 -13.56
C LEU A 210 13.18 0.96 -13.92
N PRO A 211 11.94 1.49 -13.93
CA PRO A 211 11.72 2.90 -14.21
C PRO A 211 12.34 3.78 -13.10
N PRO A 212 12.58 5.06 -13.36
CA PRO A 212 12.99 5.98 -12.31
C PRO A 212 11.95 6.01 -11.20
N LEU A 213 12.41 5.87 -9.95
CA LEU A 213 11.56 5.87 -8.76
C LEU A 213 11.76 7.17 -8.01
N ARG A 214 10.66 7.86 -7.75
CA ARG A 214 10.64 9.08 -6.93
C ARG A 214 10.20 8.73 -5.51
N VAL A 215 11.06 8.95 -4.54
CA VAL A 215 10.75 8.75 -3.12
C VAL A 215 10.33 10.09 -2.52
N THR A 216 9.12 10.13 -1.90
CA THR A 216 8.59 11.34 -1.27
C THR A 216 8.22 11.08 0.19
N GLN A 217 8.33 12.12 1.02
CA GLN A 217 7.81 12.11 2.38
C GLN A 217 6.39 12.67 2.39
N GLU A 218 5.42 11.81 2.61
CA GLU A 218 4.01 12.18 2.72
C GLU A 218 3.64 12.48 4.17
N GLN A 219 2.65 13.36 4.36
CA GLN A 219 2.24 13.81 5.67
C GLN A 219 0.72 13.73 5.85
N PRO A 220 0.15 12.56 6.16
CA PRO A 220 -1.21 12.49 6.64
C PRO A 220 -1.31 12.99 8.10
N VAL A 221 -2.55 13.27 8.52
CA VAL A 221 -2.87 13.67 9.90
C VAL A 221 -3.98 12.81 10.47
N HIS A 222 -4.04 12.67 11.79
CA HIS A 222 -5.16 12.10 12.51
C HIS A 222 -5.87 13.17 13.33
N PHE A 223 -7.21 13.17 13.32
CA PHE A 223 -8.05 13.96 14.20
C PHE A 223 -8.60 13.02 15.28
N PRO A 224 -8.14 13.11 16.53
CA PRO A 224 -8.58 12.21 17.60
C PRO A 224 -10.01 12.57 18.04
N VAL A 225 -10.98 11.88 17.49
CA VAL A 225 -12.41 11.99 17.83
C VAL A 225 -12.95 10.64 18.31
N PRO A 226 -13.93 10.63 19.26
CA PRO A 226 -14.39 9.39 19.91
C PRO A 226 -15.07 8.40 18.95
N ASP A 227 -15.76 8.88 17.94
CA ASP A 227 -16.54 8.11 16.95
C ASP A 227 -15.77 7.79 15.67
N ALA A 228 -14.44 7.98 15.69
CA ALA A 228 -13.60 7.77 14.50
C ALA A 228 -13.78 6.40 13.83
N LEU A 229 -14.06 5.36 14.62
CA LEU A 229 -14.25 4.00 14.10
C LEU A 229 -15.53 3.81 13.27
N GLU A 230 -16.52 4.69 13.41
CA GLU A 230 -17.77 4.67 12.65
C GLU A 230 -17.66 5.32 11.27
N TRP A 231 -16.56 6.02 11.02
CA TRP A 231 -16.32 6.69 9.75
C TRP A 231 -16.07 5.69 8.61
N PRO A 232 -16.61 5.95 7.41
CA PRO A 232 -16.27 5.19 6.22
C PRO A 232 -14.85 5.53 5.78
N SER A 233 -14.28 4.72 4.90
CA SER A 233 -13.19 5.24 4.07
C SER A 233 -13.77 6.22 3.05
N PHE A 234 -13.03 7.28 2.68
CA PHE A 234 -13.52 8.21 1.65
C PHE A 234 -12.40 8.71 0.75
N ILE A 235 -12.78 9.11 -0.46
CA ILE A 235 -11.94 9.81 -1.42
C ILE A 235 -12.69 11.04 -1.91
N HIS A 236 -12.11 12.21 -1.71
CA HIS A 236 -12.52 13.43 -2.37
C HIS A 236 -11.66 13.62 -3.61
N HIS A 237 -12.23 13.33 -4.77
CA HIS A 237 -11.53 13.44 -6.05
C HIS A 237 -11.29 14.91 -6.43
N PRO A 238 -10.12 15.26 -7.01
CA PRO A 238 -9.83 16.63 -7.40
C PRO A 238 -10.81 17.11 -8.48
N GLY A 239 -11.22 18.38 -8.35
CA GLY A 239 -12.16 19.02 -9.27
C GLY A 239 -12.36 20.48 -8.94
N ALA A 240 -13.33 21.14 -9.62
CA ALA A 240 -13.53 22.60 -9.54
C ALA A 240 -13.80 23.14 -8.12
N GLY A 241 -14.31 22.32 -7.20
CA GLY A 241 -14.56 22.68 -5.81
C GLY A 241 -13.39 22.46 -4.85
N LEU A 242 -12.40 21.65 -5.23
CA LEU A 242 -11.27 21.30 -4.37
C LEU A 242 -10.03 22.12 -4.76
N ARG A 243 -9.66 23.09 -3.92
CA ARG A 243 -8.49 23.96 -4.13
C ARG A 243 -7.17 23.35 -3.63
N LEU A 244 -6.96 22.04 -3.86
CA LEU A 244 -5.77 21.32 -3.45
C LEU A 244 -5.06 20.70 -4.65
N PRO A 245 -3.74 20.47 -4.58
CA PRO A 245 -2.96 19.94 -5.71
C PRO A 245 -3.26 18.49 -6.08
N GLY A 246 -4.09 17.79 -5.29
CA GLY A 246 -4.48 16.41 -5.52
C GLY A 246 -5.74 16.04 -4.74
N GLY A 247 -6.19 14.79 -4.88
CA GLY A 247 -7.31 14.26 -4.12
C GLY A 247 -6.97 14.09 -2.63
N VAL A 248 -8.00 14.23 -1.79
CA VAL A 248 -7.91 13.92 -0.36
C VAL A 248 -8.47 12.53 -0.12
N TYR A 249 -7.75 11.72 0.61
CA TYR A 249 -8.25 10.45 1.12
C TYR A 249 -8.43 10.51 2.64
N GLY A 250 -9.40 9.77 3.15
CA GLY A 250 -9.54 9.65 4.59
C GLY A 250 -10.26 8.37 5.02
N LEU A 251 -10.16 8.07 6.31
CA LEU A 251 -10.78 6.91 6.94
C LEU A 251 -10.73 7.04 8.47
N GLY A 252 -11.64 6.37 9.12
CA GLY A 252 -11.54 6.22 10.58
C GLY A 252 -10.49 5.19 11.00
N SER A 253 -9.89 5.40 12.17
CA SER A 253 -8.93 4.47 12.79
C SER A 253 -8.98 4.57 14.31
N VAL A 254 -8.21 3.72 14.99
CA VAL A 254 -8.06 3.78 16.46
C VAL A 254 -7.35 5.05 16.92
N ASP A 255 -6.58 5.70 16.04
CA ASP A 255 -5.89 6.97 16.34
C ASP A 255 -6.74 8.20 15.96
N GLY A 256 -7.97 8.02 15.51
CA GLY A 256 -8.83 9.10 15.06
C GLY A 256 -9.20 9.02 13.58
N VAL A 257 -9.78 10.08 13.06
CA VAL A 257 -10.07 10.23 11.62
C VAL A 257 -8.80 10.68 10.91
N LYS A 258 -8.28 9.82 10.06
CA LYS A 258 -7.09 10.08 9.25
C LYS A 258 -7.45 10.74 7.94
N ILE A 259 -6.72 11.77 7.54
CA ILE A 259 -6.76 12.31 6.18
C ILE A 259 -5.35 12.55 5.64
N GLY A 260 -5.24 12.61 4.33
CA GLY A 260 -3.99 12.98 3.65
C GLY A 260 -4.21 13.40 2.21
N LEU A 261 -3.26 14.19 1.71
CA LEU A 261 -3.13 14.48 0.28
C LEU A 261 -2.35 13.36 -0.40
N HIS A 262 -2.81 12.93 -1.56
CA HIS A 262 -2.11 11.88 -2.29
C HIS A 262 -0.96 12.44 -3.14
N GLY A 263 0.27 11.96 -2.88
CA GLY A 263 1.44 12.27 -3.71
C GLY A 263 1.92 13.73 -3.65
N ALA A 264 1.61 14.47 -2.56
CA ALA A 264 1.91 15.90 -2.43
C ALA A 264 3.22 16.19 -1.67
N GLY A 265 3.91 15.17 -1.20
CA GLY A 265 5.11 15.32 -0.37
C GLY A 265 6.38 15.70 -1.14
N PRO A 266 7.37 16.31 -0.48
CA PRO A 266 8.66 16.62 -1.07
C PRO A 266 9.47 15.35 -1.36
N VAL A 267 10.37 15.43 -2.36
CA VAL A 267 11.35 14.37 -2.64
C VAL A 267 12.36 14.30 -1.50
N VAL A 268 12.66 13.10 -1.04
CA VAL A 268 13.58 12.85 0.07
C VAL A 268 14.50 11.65 -0.20
N ASP A 269 15.65 11.63 0.46
CA ASP A 269 16.41 10.42 0.67
C ASP A 269 15.81 9.66 1.87
N PRO A 270 15.42 8.38 1.74
CA PRO A 270 14.83 7.63 2.84
C PRO A 270 15.77 7.44 4.05
N ASP A 271 17.08 7.54 3.84
CA ASP A 271 18.09 7.42 4.91
C ASP A 271 18.41 8.77 5.58
N ASP A 272 18.15 9.90 4.92
CA ASP A 272 18.55 11.25 5.39
C ASP A 272 17.34 12.19 5.62
N ARG A 273 16.13 11.68 5.76
CA ARG A 273 14.97 12.51 6.09
C ARG A 273 14.89 12.79 7.59
N ASP A 274 14.61 14.02 7.97
CA ASP A 274 14.45 14.45 9.36
C ASP A 274 13.15 13.97 10.02
N ARG A 275 12.15 13.59 9.20
CA ARG A 275 10.81 13.14 9.62
C ARG A 275 9.99 14.22 10.33
N THR A 276 10.45 15.46 10.29
CA THR A 276 9.72 16.61 10.85
C THR A 276 8.50 16.92 9.98
N PRO A 277 7.31 17.07 10.58
CA PRO A 277 6.14 17.52 9.85
C PRO A 277 6.28 18.95 9.33
N ASP A 278 5.86 19.17 8.07
CA ASP A 278 5.77 20.49 7.45
C ASP A 278 4.53 21.25 7.97
N PRO A 279 4.67 22.40 8.65
CA PRO A 279 3.53 23.18 9.12
C PRO A 279 2.57 23.61 8.00
N ALA A 280 3.09 23.95 6.81
CA ALA A 280 2.24 24.36 5.70
C ALA A 280 1.39 23.18 5.14
N ALA A 281 1.92 21.96 5.16
CA ALA A 281 1.13 20.77 4.83
C ALA A 281 0.04 20.51 5.88
N LEU A 282 0.36 20.71 7.16
CA LEU A 282 -0.60 20.58 8.26
C LEU A 282 -1.73 21.61 8.12
N ASP A 283 -1.42 22.88 7.84
CA ASP A 283 -2.41 23.93 7.68
C ASP A 283 -3.35 23.69 6.48
N ARG A 284 -2.82 23.15 5.38
CA ARG A 284 -3.66 22.74 4.22
C ARG A 284 -4.68 21.68 4.59
N LEU A 285 -4.29 20.67 5.38
CA LEU A 285 -5.20 19.60 5.81
C LEU A 285 -6.18 20.08 6.89
N ARG A 286 -5.76 21.01 7.78
CA ARG A 286 -6.65 21.67 8.73
C ARG A 286 -7.74 22.46 7.99
N THR A 287 -7.37 23.33 7.04
CA THR A 287 -8.31 24.10 6.22
C THR A 287 -9.29 23.19 5.47
N TYR A 288 -8.80 22.10 4.90
CA TYR A 288 -9.67 21.10 4.27
C TYR A 288 -10.67 20.50 5.27
N ALA A 289 -10.20 20.11 6.44
CA ALA A 289 -11.05 19.50 7.47
C ALA A 289 -12.13 20.48 7.98
N GLU A 290 -11.80 21.75 8.18
CA GLU A 290 -12.77 22.81 8.57
C GLU A 290 -13.91 22.95 7.56
N GLU A 291 -13.63 22.78 6.27
CA GLU A 291 -14.64 22.91 5.21
C GLU A 291 -15.43 21.62 5.00
N TRP A 292 -14.76 20.45 5.02
CA TRP A 292 -15.33 19.18 4.51
C TRP A 292 -15.61 18.14 5.59
N LEU A 293 -15.11 18.31 6.79
CA LEU A 293 -15.20 17.31 7.86
C LEU A 293 -15.78 17.91 9.14
N PRO A 294 -17.07 18.30 9.17
CA PRO A 294 -17.67 18.89 10.36
C PRO A 294 -17.55 18.01 11.62
N GLY A 295 -17.41 16.69 11.47
CA GLY A 295 -17.25 15.77 12.59
C GLY A 295 -15.89 15.83 13.28
N VAL A 296 -14.90 16.56 12.74
CA VAL A 296 -13.60 16.79 13.40
C VAL A 296 -13.41 18.25 13.81
N ALA A 297 -14.45 19.08 13.70
CA ALA A 297 -14.39 20.51 14.02
C ALA A 297 -13.87 20.76 15.45
N GLY A 298 -12.93 21.67 15.58
CA GLY A 298 -12.34 22.01 16.88
C GLY A 298 -11.32 20.99 17.42
N THR A 299 -10.98 19.95 16.66
CA THR A 299 -9.97 18.98 17.05
C THR A 299 -8.63 19.33 16.40
N GLU A 300 -7.55 19.37 17.16
CA GLU A 300 -6.20 19.58 16.64
C GLU A 300 -5.70 18.30 15.97
N PRO A 301 -5.22 18.40 14.71
CA PRO A 301 -4.68 17.24 13.99
C PRO A 301 -3.28 16.86 14.46
N GLU A 302 -3.04 15.55 14.59
CA GLU A 302 -1.76 14.95 14.91
C GLU A 302 -1.08 14.48 13.61
N PRO A 303 0.01 15.12 13.16
CA PRO A 303 0.69 14.74 11.93
C PRO A 303 1.58 13.52 12.11
N LEU A 304 1.69 12.73 11.05
CA LEU A 304 2.70 11.68 10.94
C LEU A 304 3.37 11.75 9.56
N THR A 305 4.53 11.13 9.41
CA THR A 305 5.23 11.07 8.12
C THR A 305 5.39 9.63 7.65
N CYS A 306 5.23 9.42 6.36
CA CYS A 306 5.52 8.13 5.72
C CYS A 306 6.19 8.35 4.36
N LEU A 307 6.57 7.25 3.67
CA LEU A 307 7.19 7.32 2.35
C LEU A 307 6.23 6.83 1.26
N TYR A 308 6.22 7.54 0.13
CA TYR A 308 5.81 6.96 -1.15
C TYR A 308 7.03 6.65 -2.00
N THR A 309 6.91 5.66 -2.87
CA THR A 309 7.89 5.33 -3.91
C THR A 309 7.12 5.19 -5.20
N THR A 310 7.20 6.23 -6.03
CA THR A 310 6.30 6.42 -7.16
C THR A 310 7.04 6.24 -8.48
N THR A 311 6.45 5.47 -9.39
CA THR A 311 6.85 5.34 -10.78
C THR A 311 6.25 6.49 -11.62
N PRO A 312 6.76 6.79 -12.81
CA PRO A 312 6.21 7.86 -13.66
C PRO A 312 4.75 7.65 -14.07
N ASP A 313 4.31 6.41 -14.18
CA ASP A 313 2.94 6.00 -14.54
C ASP A 313 2.06 5.65 -13.33
N GLU A 314 2.61 5.74 -12.12
CA GLU A 314 1.98 5.34 -10.85
C GLU A 314 1.60 3.85 -10.77
N ASP A 315 1.93 3.04 -11.76
CA ASP A 315 1.77 1.60 -11.73
C ASP A 315 2.92 0.92 -10.97
N PHE A 316 2.64 -0.23 -10.37
CA PHE A 316 3.66 -1.00 -9.64
C PHE A 316 4.70 -1.58 -10.58
N VAL A 317 5.86 -1.95 -10.03
CA VAL A 317 6.81 -2.83 -10.70
C VAL A 317 6.82 -4.16 -9.96
N ILE A 318 6.31 -5.21 -10.61
CA ILE A 318 6.25 -6.57 -10.07
C ILE A 318 6.61 -7.51 -11.20
N ASP A 319 7.88 -7.87 -11.28
CA ASP A 319 8.42 -8.69 -12.36
C ASP A 319 9.69 -9.42 -11.93
N ARG A 320 10.17 -10.32 -12.79
CA ARG A 320 11.33 -11.17 -12.54
C ARG A 320 12.36 -11.12 -13.65
N GLN A 321 13.64 -11.02 -13.26
CA GLN A 321 14.78 -11.26 -14.16
C GLN A 321 15.71 -12.32 -13.57
N GLY A 322 15.76 -13.48 -14.22
CA GLY A 322 16.54 -14.62 -13.73
C GLY A 322 16.03 -15.09 -12.36
N ALA A 323 16.91 -15.12 -11.37
CA ALA A 323 16.58 -15.52 -10.00
C ALA A 323 16.03 -14.37 -9.14
N VAL A 324 15.91 -13.16 -9.66
CA VAL A 324 15.49 -11.98 -8.87
C VAL A 324 14.11 -11.51 -9.28
N THR A 325 13.18 -11.47 -8.31
CA THR A 325 11.86 -10.86 -8.42
C THR A 325 11.87 -9.52 -7.69
N VAL A 326 11.37 -8.47 -8.32
CA VAL A 326 11.30 -7.11 -7.75
C VAL A 326 9.85 -6.71 -7.50
N LEU A 327 9.59 -6.18 -6.30
CA LEU A 327 8.34 -5.53 -5.91
C LEU A 327 8.67 -4.10 -5.50
N ALA A 328 8.42 -3.14 -6.39
CA ALA A 328 8.78 -1.73 -6.21
C ALA A 328 7.68 -0.80 -6.74
N GLY A 329 7.86 0.50 -6.56
CA GLY A 329 6.96 1.50 -7.14
C GLY A 329 5.53 1.39 -6.64
N CYS A 330 5.33 1.24 -5.32
CA CYS A 330 4.00 1.09 -4.71
C CYS A 330 3.08 2.30 -4.87
N SER A 331 3.62 3.45 -5.30
CA SER A 331 2.94 4.69 -5.70
C SER A 331 1.83 5.13 -4.72
N GLY A 332 2.03 4.89 -3.43
CA GLY A 332 1.12 5.27 -2.34
C GLY A 332 -0.18 4.47 -2.22
N HIS A 333 -0.45 3.49 -3.10
CA HIS A 333 -1.75 2.81 -3.07
C HIS A 333 -1.71 1.28 -3.07
N ALA A 334 -0.53 0.64 -2.93
CA ALA A 334 -0.39 -0.81 -3.03
C ALA A 334 -0.89 -1.59 -1.81
N PHE A 335 -1.02 -1.00 -0.62
CA PHE A 335 -1.24 -1.72 0.63
C PHE A 335 -2.43 -2.69 0.58
N LYS A 336 -3.57 -2.23 0.09
CA LYS A 336 -4.80 -3.03 -0.01
C LYS A 336 -4.67 -4.29 -0.87
N PHE A 337 -3.71 -4.29 -1.80
CA PHE A 337 -3.44 -5.41 -2.71
C PHE A 337 -2.39 -6.39 -2.16
N GLY A 338 -1.75 -6.09 -1.03
CA GLY A 338 -0.60 -6.82 -0.49
C GLY A 338 -0.68 -8.34 -0.65
N PRO A 339 -1.72 -9.04 -0.16
CA PRO A 339 -1.85 -10.49 -0.29
C PRO A 339 -1.88 -10.98 -1.75
N ALA A 340 -2.55 -10.27 -2.65
CA ALA A 340 -2.59 -10.63 -4.07
C ALA A 340 -1.25 -10.36 -4.78
N LEU A 341 -0.52 -9.32 -4.35
CA LEU A 341 0.82 -9.04 -4.86
C LEU A 341 1.83 -10.06 -4.33
N GLY A 342 1.65 -10.55 -3.10
CA GLY A 342 2.42 -11.66 -2.57
C GLY A 342 2.19 -12.97 -3.34
N GLU A 343 0.95 -13.23 -3.76
CA GLU A 343 0.60 -14.36 -4.64
C GLU A 343 1.32 -14.24 -5.99
N LEU A 344 1.26 -13.05 -6.62
CA LEU A 344 1.94 -12.78 -7.89
C LEU A 344 3.46 -12.93 -7.75
N ALA A 345 4.04 -12.46 -6.64
CA ALA A 345 5.47 -12.65 -6.38
C ALA A 345 5.85 -14.13 -6.28
N ALA A 346 5.03 -14.96 -5.63
CA ALA A 346 5.25 -16.39 -5.55
C ALA A 346 5.11 -17.07 -6.93
N ASP A 347 4.12 -16.68 -7.74
CA ASP A 347 3.98 -17.15 -9.14
C ASP A 347 5.25 -16.85 -9.95
N LEU A 348 5.77 -15.63 -9.84
CA LEU A 348 6.99 -15.21 -10.53
C LEU A 348 8.23 -16.00 -10.07
N VAL A 349 8.38 -16.24 -8.77
CA VAL A 349 9.48 -17.06 -8.22
C VAL A 349 9.45 -18.47 -8.79
N GLU A 350 8.27 -19.06 -8.96
CA GLU A 350 8.07 -20.38 -9.56
C GLU A 350 8.15 -20.40 -11.10
N GLY A 351 8.39 -19.24 -11.73
CA GLY A 351 8.48 -19.12 -13.20
C GLY A 351 7.15 -18.93 -13.92
N GLY A 352 6.10 -18.62 -13.17
CA GLY A 352 4.82 -18.25 -13.72
C GLY A 352 4.84 -16.91 -14.45
N PRO A 353 3.75 -16.55 -15.17
CA PRO A 353 3.66 -15.29 -15.91
C PRO A 353 3.48 -14.10 -14.97
N GLY A 354 4.12 -12.99 -15.31
CA GLY A 354 3.85 -11.68 -14.71
C GLY A 354 2.61 -11.02 -15.32
N LEU A 355 2.28 -9.84 -14.80
CA LEU A 355 1.26 -8.97 -15.37
C LEU A 355 1.96 -7.92 -16.25
N PRO A 356 1.63 -7.81 -17.55
CA PRO A 356 2.28 -6.87 -18.47
C PRO A 356 2.29 -5.42 -17.98
N ARG A 357 1.23 -5.01 -17.28
CA ARG A 357 1.10 -3.68 -16.66
C ARG A 357 2.20 -3.40 -15.63
N PHE A 358 2.69 -4.42 -14.94
CA PHE A 358 3.69 -4.28 -13.87
C PHE A 358 5.08 -4.75 -14.29
N ALA A 359 5.27 -5.03 -15.58
CA ALA A 359 6.53 -5.55 -16.10
C ALA A 359 7.68 -4.54 -16.04
N LEU A 360 8.89 -5.04 -15.87
CA LEU A 360 10.13 -4.27 -16.10
C LEU A 360 10.22 -3.86 -17.56
N GLY A 361 10.71 -2.64 -17.82
CA GLY A 361 10.88 -2.13 -19.19
C GLY A 361 9.59 -1.83 -19.94
N ARG A 362 8.42 -1.84 -19.26
CA ARG A 362 7.17 -1.41 -19.88
C ARG A 362 7.27 0.04 -20.33
N THR A 363 6.64 0.35 -21.43
CA THR A 363 6.41 1.75 -21.85
C THR A 363 5.21 2.28 -21.08
N ALA A 364 5.40 3.41 -20.39
CA ALA A 364 4.28 4.08 -19.72
C ALA A 364 3.20 4.40 -20.77
N PRO A 365 1.90 4.12 -20.51
CA PRO A 365 0.84 4.56 -21.39
C PRO A 365 0.89 6.08 -21.53
N ALA A 366 0.66 6.59 -22.74
CA ALA A 366 0.48 8.02 -22.93
C ALA A 366 -0.74 8.47 -22.10
N ARG A 367 -0.52 9.41 -21.16
CA ARG A 367 -1.60 10.01 -20.36
C ARG A 367 -2.34 11.09 -21.14
#